data_47d3674e01944dc9a2241658da8c6846
#
_entry.id   47d3674e01944dc9a2241658da8c6846
#
_cell.length_a   1.000
_cell.length_b   1.000
_cell.length_c   1.000
_cell.angle_alpha   90.00
_cell.angle_beta   90.00
_cell.angle_gamma   90.00
#
_symmetry.space_group_name_H-M   'P 1'
#
loop_
_entity.id
_entity.type
_entity.pdbx_description
1 polymer ?
#
loop_
_entity_poly.entity_id
_entity_poly.type
_entity_poly.pdbx_seq_one_letter_code
_entity_poly.pdbx_strand_id
1 'polypeptide(L)' 'EEKLTPKQSEIVKMGLALGFYDNPRRCNLETLAKVFGISKAAAHNRLKSAERKILSSYFS' A
#
# COMPACT_ATOMS: atom_id res chain seq x y z
N GLU A 1 -12.74 16.02 -1.02
CA GLU A 1 -12.65 14.59 -1.23
C GLU A 1 -11.24 14.15 -1.60
N GLU A 2 -10.68 13.27 -0.79
CA GLU A 2 -9.32 12.80 -1.01
C GLU A 2 -9.28 11.68 -2.03
N LYS A 3 -8.36 11.81 -2.99
CA LYS A 3 -8.14 10.75 -3.98
C LYS A 3 -6.75 10.19 -3.82
N LEU A 4 -6.59 8.93 -4.15
CA LEU A 4 -5.27 8.31 -4.14
C LEU A 4 -4.40 8.92 -5.24
N THR A 5 -3.15 9.20 -4.90
CA THR A 5 -2.17 9.58 -5.92
C THR A 5 -1.83 8.33 -6.74
N PRO A 6 -1.28 8.49 -7.96
CA PRO A 6 -0.85 7.32 -8.74
C PRO A 6 0.11 6.41 -7.98
N LYS A 7 1.04 7.00 -7.23
CA LYS A 7 1.99 6.22 -6.44
C LYS A 7 1.31 5.44 -5.32
N GLN A 8 0.35 6.06 -4.64
CA GLN A 8 -0.41 5.39 -3.59
C GLN A 8 -1.25 4.25 -4.15
N SER A 9 -1.89 4.51 -5.29
CA SER A 9 -2.70 3.50 -5.96
C SER A 9 -1.85 2.30 -6.38
N GLU A 10 -0.68 2.56 -6.95
CA GLU A 10 0.21 1.49 -7.40
C GLU A 10 0.68 0.60 -6.28
N ILE A 11 1.07 1.17 -5.14
CA ILE A 11 1.61 0.35 -4.04
C ILE A 11 0.51 -0.52 -3.43
N VAL A 12 -0.71 -0.02 -3.34
CA VAL A 12 -1.84 -0.81 -2.85
C VAL A 12 -2.17 -1.94 -3.82
N LYS A 13 -2.23 -1.63 -5.12
CA LYS A 13 -2.49 -2.64 -6.15
C LYS A 13 -1.44 -3.73 -6.14
N MET A 14 -0.17 -3.34 -6.04
CA MET A 14 0.91 -4.32 -6.00
C MET A 14 0.83 -5.17 -4.73
N GLY A 15 0.50 -4.55 -3.60
CA GLY A 15 0.30 -5.28 -2.36
C GLY A 15 -0.78 -6.34 -2.49
N LEU A 16 -1.90 -5.99 -3.11
CA LEU A 16 -2.97 -6.94 -3.35
C LEU A 16 -2.53 -8.06 -4.29
N ALA A 17 -1.83 -7.71 -5.37
CA ALA A 17 -1.37 -8.68 -6.36
C ALA A 17 -0.35 -9.67 -5.80
N LEU A 18 0.54 -9.18 -4.94
CA LEU A 18 1.60 -10.02 -4.36
C LEU A 18 1.18 -10.74 -3.09
N GLY A 19 -0.02 -10.46 -2.59
CA GLY A 19 -0.52 -11.13 -1.40
C GLY A 19 -0.10 -10.49 -0.09
N PHE A 20 0.27 -9.20 -0.12
CA PHE A 20 0.61 -8.47 1.10
C PHE A 20 -0.58 -8.41 2.07
N TYR A 21 -1.79 -8.33 1.53
CA TYR A 21 -3.03 -8.26 2.30
C TYR A 21 -3.69 -9.62 2.51
N ASP A 22 -3.06 -10.68 2.06
CA ASP A 22 -3.61 -12.02 2.23
C ASP A 22 -3.40 -12.52 3.65
N ASN A 23 -4.20 -13.51 4.03
CA ASN A 23 -4.08 -14.17 5.32
C ASN A 23 -4.00 -15.69 5.09
N PRO A 24 -2.82 -16.33 5.21
CA PRO A 24 -1.57 -15.70 5.64
C PRO A 24 -0.95 -14.81 4.56
N ARG A 25 -0.17 -13.84 5.01
CA ARG A 25 0.48 -12.89 4.11
C ARG A 25 1.52 -13.58 3.24
N ARG A 26 1.47 -13.33 1.94
CA ARG A 26 2.40 -13.91 0.97
C ARG A 26 3.58 -13.02 0.64
N CYS A 27 3.49 -11.75 0.97
CA CYS A 27 4.50 -10.76 0.65
C CYS A 27 4.70 -9.90 1.89
N ASN A 28 5.92 -9.59 2.24
CA ASN A 28 6.17 -8.70 3.36
C ASN A 28 6.46 -7.29 2.86
N LEU A 29 6.50 -6.35 3.79
CA LEU A 29 6.72 -4.94 3.49
C LEU A 29 8.08 -4.72 2.82
N GLU A 30 9.09 -5.46 3.24
CA GLU A 30 10.43 -5.35 2.69
C GLU A 30 10.44 -5.70 1.20
N THR A 31 9.77 -6.78 0.83
CA THR A 31 9.65 -7.20 -0.57
C THR A 31 8.94 -6.12 -1.39
N LEU A 32 7.85 -5.59 -0.85
CA LEU A 32 7.09 -4.55 -1.52
C LEU A 32 7.95 -3.30 -1.74
N ALA A 33 8.72 -2.91 -0.73
CA ALA A 33 9.63 -1.77 -0.84
C ALA A 33 10.66 -1.99 -1.95
N LYS A 34 11.20 -3.20 -2.06
CA LYS A 34 12.17 -3.53 -3.10
C LYS A 34 11.58 -3.44 -4.50
N VAL A 35 10.35 -3.84 -4.66
CA VAL A 35 9.66 -3.75 -5.95
C VAL A 35 9.60 -2.30 -6.44
N PHE A 36 9.42 -1.36 -5.54
CA PHE A 36 9.33 0.04 -5.87
C PHE A 36 10.65 0.80 -5.74
N GLY A 37 11.71 0.10 -5.31
CA GLY A 37 13.02 0.74 -5.15
C GLY A 37 13.05 1.82 -4.08
N ILE A 38 12.29 1.64 -3.01
CA ILE A 38 12.21 2.60 -1.90
C ILE A 38 12.54 1.91 -0.59
N SER A 39 12.75 2.70 0.46
CA SER A 39 13.04 2.15 1.78
C SER A 39 11.77 1.52 2.38
N LYS A 40 11.97 0.63 3.35
CA LYS A 40 10.88 0.02 4.07
C LYS A 40 10.00 1.06 4.76
N ALA A 41 10.63 2.08 5.36
CA ALA A 41 9.90 3.17 6.02
C ALA A 41 9.05 3.95 5.02
N ALA A 42 9.60 4.23 3.84
CA ALA A 42 8.86 4.94 2.79
C ALA A 42 7.68 4.12 2.30
N ALA A 43 7.87 2.82 2.11
CA ALA A 43 6.80 1.92 1.70
C ALA A 43 5.69 1.87 2.75
N HIS A 44 6.07 1.78 4.03
CA HIS A 44 5.12 1.76 5.13
C HIS A 44 4.28 3.04 5.15
N ASN A 45 4.94 4.19 5.06
CA ASN A 45 4.25 5.48 5.08
C ASN A 45 3.30 5.63 3.90
N ARG A 46 3.75 5.20 2.72
CA ARG A 46 2.94 5.27 1.50
C ARG A 46 1.70 4.39 1.62
N LEU A 47 1.86 3.18 2.14
CA LEU A 47 0.73 2.27 2.35
C LEU A 47 -0.24 2.82 3.38
N LYS A 48 0.26 3.35 4.50
CA LYS A 48 -0.59 3.91 5.54
C LYS A 48 -1.40 5.09 5.03
N SER A 49 -0.77 5.98 4.26
CA SER A 49 -1.47 7.12 3.67
C SER A 49 -2.56 6.67 2.71
N ALA A 50 -2.26 5.68 1.87
CA ALA A 50 -3.23 5.15 0.93
C ALA A 50 -4.39 4.47 1.65
N GLU A 51 -4.09 3.64 2.62
CA GLU A 51 -5.11 2.93 3.39
C GLU A 51 -6.01 3.90 4.14
N ARG A 52 -5.42 4.95 4.70
CA ARG A 52 -6.20 5.96 5.41
C ARG A 52 -7.21 6.64 4.48
N LYS A 53 -6.78 6.99 3.28
CA LYS A 53 -7.67 7.62 2.30
C LYS A 53 -8.80 6.69 1.88
N ILE A 54 -8.48 5.42 1.67
CA ILE A 54 -9.49 4.43 1.28
C ILE A 54 -10.53 4.27 2.39
N LEU A 55 -10.08 4.09 3.63
CA LEU A 55 -10.97 3.90 4.76
C LEU A 55 -11.80 5.15 5.03
N SER A 56 -11.20 6.33 4.94
CA SER A 56 -11.90 7.59 5.13
C SER A 56 -13.01 7.76 4.10
N SER A 57 -12.73 7.42 2.85
CA SER A 57 -13.71 7.50 1.78
C SER A 57 -14.85 6.49 2.00
N TYR A 58 -14.52 5.31 2.46
CA TYR A 58 -15.51 4.25 2.69
C TYR A 58 -16.51 4.61 3.79
N PHE A 59 -16.01 5.24 4.86
CA PHE A 59 -16.84 5.58 6.02
C PHE A 59 -17.36 7.01 6.04
N SER A 60 -17.07 7.79 5.04
CA SER A 60 -17.55 9.19 5.00
C SER A 60 -18.98 9.31 4.54
#